data_efa2787cd780b87738657549c4201448
#
_entry.id   efa2787cd780b87738657549c4201448
#
_cell.length_a   1.000
_cell.length_b   1.000
_cell.length_c   1.000
_cell.angle_alpha   90.00
_cell.angle_beta   90.00
_cell.angle_gamma   90.00
#
_symmetry.space_group_name_H-M   'P 1'
#
loop_
_entity.id
_entity.type
_entity.pdbx_description
1 polymer ?
#
loop_
_entity_poly.entity_id
_entity_poly.type
_entity_poly.pdbx_seq_one_letter_code
_entity_poly.pdbx_strand_id
1 'polypeptide(L)'
;MASRDLNAPSILFILSDDQGAWAVGCAGNEEIVTPNLDRLASTGIRFESFFCASPVCSPARASILTGMIPSQHGVQDFLRKGNSTFLPADGEEIDYLGGRRAYTDVLSEAGYACGLSGKWHLGHSALPQMGFSYWNVHASGGSNYYNAPMIVDGEF
;
A
#
# COMPACT_ATOMS: atom_id res chain seq x y z
N MET A 1 -1.66 8.91 -24.57
CA MET A 1 -2.19 7.92 -23.60
C MET A 1 -2.47 6.66 -24.40
N ALA A 2 -1.91 5.52 -24.00
CA ALA A 2 -2.27 4.24 -24.58
C ALA A 2 -3.75 3.96 -24.25
N SER A 3 -4.55 3.53 -25.22
CA SER A 3 -5.92 3.11 -24.96
C SER A 3 -5.89 1.78 -24.22
N ARG A 4 -6.55 1.72 -23.06
CA ARG A 4 -6.73 0.46 -22.31
C ARG A 4 -7.40 -0.59 -23.21
N ASP A 5 -6.86 -1.78 -23.24
CA ASP A 5 -7.60 -2.93 -23.76
C ASP A 5 -8.83 -3.17 -22.86
N LEU A 6 -10.01 -3.04 -23.44
CA LEU A 6 -11.28 -3.22 -22.71
C LEU A 6 -11.47 -4.66 -22.19
N ASN A 7 -10.68 -5.61 -22.67
CA ASN A 7 -10.65 -6.99 -22.19
C ASN A 7 -9.69 -7.22 -21.01
N ALA A 8 -8.88 -6.22 -20.66
CA ALA A 8 -7.95 -6.34 -19.53
C ALA A 8 -8.71 -6.38 -18.20
N PRO A 9 -8.41 -7.33 -17.29
CA PRO A 9 -9.12 -7.48 -16.02
C PRO A 9 -8.90 -6.28 -15.11
N SER A 10 -9.90 -5.94 -14.30
CA SER A 10 -9.70 -5.03 -13.17
C SER A 10 -8.97 -5.76 -12.05
N ILE A 11 -8.04 -5.06 -11.37
CA ILE A 11 -7.23 -5.61 -10.29
C ILE A 11 -7.61 -4.90 -9.01
N LEU A 12 -8.04 -5.64 -7.99
CA LEU A 12 -8.22 -5.16 -6.63
C LEU A 12 -7.14 -5.79 -5.73
N PHE A 13 -6.27 -4.96 -5.20
CA PHE A 13 -5.24 -5.36 -4.25
C PHE A 13 -5.61 -4.84 -2.85
N ILE A 14 -5.81 -5.75 -1.89
CA ILE A 14 -6.14 -5.43 -0.50
C ILE A 14 -4.95 -5.82 0.37
N LEU A 15 -4.38 -4.85 1.07
CA LEU A 15 -3.26 -5.05 2.00
C LEU A 15 -3.72 -4.66 3.41
N SER A 16 -3.84 -5.65 4.29
CA SER A 16 -4.01 -5.40 5.72
C SER A 16 -2.70 -4.92 6.35
N ASP A 17 -2.80 -4.11 7.41
CA ASP A 17 -1.66 -3.65 8.18
C ASP A 17 -1.69 -4.33 9.56
N ASP A 18 -0.54 -4.85 9.97
CA ASP A 18 -0.34 -5.49 11.28
C ASP A 18 -1.29 -6.67 11.58
N GLN A 19 -1.74 -7.38 10.54
CA GLN A 19 -2.59 -8.57 10.68
C GLN A 19 -1.72 -9.82 10.69
N GLY A 20 -1.79 -10.58 11.78
CA GLY A 20 -1.15 -11.90 11.86
C GLY A 20 -1.81 -12.91 10.92
N ALA A 21 -1.01 -13.79 10.31
CA ALA A 21 -1.51 -14.83 9.41
C ALA A 21 -2.58 -15.75 10.04
N TRP A 22 -2.54 -15.89 11.35
CA TRP A 22 -3.49 -16.64 12.17
C TRP A 22 -4.81 -15.89 12.45
N ALA A 23 -4.91 -14.63 12.12
CA ALA A 23 -6.07 -13.78 12.45
C ALA A 23 -7.18 -13.83 11.38
N VAL A 24 -7.45 -15.02 10.85
CA VAL A 24 -8.53 -15.30 9.88
C VAL A 24 -9.05 -16.73 10.08
N GLY A 25 -10.35 -16.95 9.83
CA GLY A 25 -10.99 -18.27 10.00
C GLY A 25 -10.37 -19.35 9.12
N CYS A 26 -10.09 -19.05 7.85
CA CYS A 26 -9.45 -19.99 6.91
C CYS A 26 -8.03 -20.43 7.30
N ALA A 27 -7.40 -19.76 8.26
CA ALA A 27 -6.14 -20.19 8.87
C ALA A 27 -6.32 -21.10 10.11
N GLY A 28 -7.54 -21.48 10.42
CA GLY A 28 -7.88 -22.35 11.56
C GLY A 28 -8.21 -21.60 12.85
N ASN A 29 -8.43 -20.29 12.81
CA ASN A 29 -8.84 -19.52 13.96
C ASN A 29 -10.37 -19.61 14.14
N GLU A 30 -10.81 -20.26 15.20
CA GLU A 30 -12.24 -20.47 15.48
C GLU A 30 -12.89 -19.29 16.25
N GLU A 31 -12.10 -18.39 16.80
CA GLU A 31 -12.59 -17.23 17.57
C GLU A 31 -12.93 -16.03 16.69
N ILE A 32 -12.35 -15.96 15.49
CA ILE A 32 -12.51 -14.85 14.54
C ILE A 32 -13.47 -15.22 13.43
N VAL A 33 -14.48 -14.39 13.22
CA VAL A 33 -15.48 -14.57 12.16
C VAL A 33 -15.09 -13.76 10.93
N THR A 34 -14.58 -14.44 9.89
CA THR A 34 -14.11 -13.80 8.64
C THR A 34 -14.74 -14.44 7.37
N PRO A 35 -16.08 -14.48 7.25
CA PRO A 35 -16.75 -15.28 6.24
C PRO A 35 -16.43 -14.89 4.80
N ASN A 36 -16.12 -13.62 4.54
CA ASN A 36 -15.78 -13.15 3.21
C ASN A 36 -14.33 -13.54 2.82
N LEU A 37 -13.38 -13.48 3.75
CA LEU A 37 -12.00 -13.95 3.52
C LEU A 37 -11.97 -15.47 3.40
N ASP A 38 -12.76 -16.19 4.21
CA ASP A 38 -12.87 -17.64 4.15
C ASP A 38 -13.45 -18.09 2.81
N ARG A 39 -14.45 -17.36 2.30
CA ARG A 39 -15.00 -17.60 0.97
C ARG A 39 -13.96 -17.34 -0.14
N LEU A 40 -13.19 -16.25 -0.07
CA LEU A 40 -12.11 -15.99 -1.02
C LEU A 40 -11.08 -17.12 -0.99
N ALA A 41 -10.68 -17.58 0.19
CA ALA A 41 -9.74 -18.69 0.34
C ALA A 41 -10.27 -20.00 -0.25
N SER A 42 -11.59 -20.27 -0.12
CA SER A 42 -12.21 -21.49 -0.64
C SER A 42 -12.47 -21.49 -2.15
N THR A 43 -12.58 -20.31 -2.77
CA THR A 43 -12.86 -20.16 -4.21
C THR A 43 -11.66 -19.70 -5.03
N GLY A 44 -10.58 -19.32 -4.39
CA GLY A 44 -9.35 -18.83 -5.00
C GLY A 44 -8.14 -19.68 -4.63
N ILE A 45 -6.98 -19.05 -4.60
CA ILE A 45 -5.71 -19.68 -4.20
C ILE A 45 -5.25 -19.06 -2.89
N ARG A 46 -5.01 -19.89 -1.87
CA ARG A 46 -4.39 -19.48 -0.62
C ARG A 46 -2.94 -19.93 -0.57
N PHE A 47 -2.03 -19.00 -0.40
CA PHE A 47 -0.61 -19.28 -0.21
C PHE A 47 -0.32 -19.42 1.30
N GLU A 48 0.09 -20.61 1.73
CA GLU A 48 0.37 -20.87 3.15
C GLU A 48 1.74 -20.37 3.61
N SER A 49 2.68 -20.21 2.67
CA SER A 49 4.05 -19.78 2.92
C SER A 49 4.41 -18.59 2.05
N PHE A 50 3.70 -17.48 2.23
CA PHE A 50 3.97 -16.22 1.54
C PHE A 50 4.41 -15.18 2.56
N PHE A 51 5.65 -14.72 2.45
CA PHE A 51 6.28 -13.84 3.43
C PHE A 51 6.57 -12.47 2.84
N CYS A 52 6.40 -11.41 3.63
CA CYS A 52 6.91 -10.10 3.25
C CYS A 52 8.43 -10.03 3.44
N ALA A 53 9.08 -9.19 2.64
CA ALA A 53 10.53 -9.02 2.67
C ALA A 53 11.04 -8.36 3.98
N SER A 54 10.14 -7.69 4.72
CA SER A 54 10.40 -7.09 6.02
C SER A 54 9.10 -7.05 6.84
N PRO A 55 9.14 -7.32 8.14
CA PRO A 55 7.96 -7.27 9.00
C PRO A 55 7.64 -5.85 9.51
N VAL A 56 7.99 -4.83 8.75
CA VAL A 56 7.80 -3.40 9.08
C VAL A 56 7.08 -2.72 7.92
N CYS A 57 6.12 -1.84 8.22
CA CYS A 57 5.20 -1.26 7.24
C CYS A 57 5.89 -0.58 6.05
N SER A 58 6.78 0.39 6.27
CA SER A 58 7.42 1.13 5.16
C SER A 58 8.28 0.23 4.27
N PRO A 59 9.22 -0.59 4.77
CA PRO A 59 9.99 -1.47 3.90
C PRO A 59 9.15 -2.54 3.21
N ALA A 60 8.12 -3.10 3.87
CA ALA A 60 7.22 -4.07 3.23
C ALA A 60 6.45 -3.43 2.06
N ARG A 61 5.91 -2.21 2.25
CA ARG A 61 5.20 -1.46 1.21
C ARG A 61 6.09 -1.10 0.04
N ALA A 62 7.32 -0.63 0.32
CA ALA A 62 8.33 -0.37 -0.70
C ALA A 62 8.67 -1.63 -1.52
N SER A 63 8.84 -2.77 -0.84
CA SER A 63 9.10 -4.05 -1.51
C SER A 63 7.93 -4.51 -2.38
N ILE A 64 6.69 -4.38 -1.90
CA ILE A 64 5.48 -4.71 -2.67
C ILE A 64 5.39 -3.86 -3.94
N LEU A 65 5.61 -2.55 -3.83
CA LEU A 65 5.50 -1.64 -4.97
C LEU A 65 6.61 -1.84 -6.01
N THR A 66 7.85 -2.01 -5.55
CA THR A 66 9.02 -2.01 -6.44
C THR A 66 9.48 -3.39 -6.87
N GLY A 67 9.03 -4.46 -6.19
CA GLY A 67 9.58 -5.81 -6.38
C GLY A 67 11.00 -5.99 -5.86
N MET A 68 11.54 -5.01 -5.11
CA MET A 68 12.90 -5.01 -4.58
C MET A 68 12.91 -5.38 -3.10
N ILE A 69 14.03 -5.88 -2.60
CA ILE A 69 14.25 -6.06 -1.16
C ILE A 69 14.74 -4.75 -0.51
N PRO A 70 14.62 -4.58 0.83
CA PRO A 70 14.98 -3.34 1.53
C PRO A 70 16.37 -2.79 1.23
N SER A 71 17.38 -3.65 1.08
CA SER A 71 18.74 -3.24 0.72
C SER A 71 18.87 -2.65 -0.69
N GLN A 72 17.91 -2.94 -1.58
CA GLN A 72 17.91 -2.44 -2.97
C GLN A 72 17.10 -1.15 -3.11
N HIS A 73 15.90 -1.08 -2.51
CA HIS A 73 15.09 0.14 -2.58
C HIS A 73 15.47 1.18 -1.52
N GLY A 74 16.26 0.83 -0.50
CA GLY A 74 16.82 1.77 0.48
C GLY A 74 15.93 2.07 1.69
N VAL A 75 14.65 1.72 1.68
CA VAL A 75 13.76 1.86 2.82
C VAL A 75 13.93 0.65 3.73
N GLN A 76 14.73 0.80 4.79
CA GLN A 76 15.14 -0.34 5.63
C GLN A 76 14.38 -0.43 6.95
N ASP A 77 13.73 0.65 7.38
CA ASP A 77 13.02 0.72 8.66
C ASP A 77 11.79 1.61 8.58
N PHE A 78 11.06 1.72 9.69
CA PHE A 78 9.88 2.56 9.86
C PHE A 78 10.21 4.05 9.59
N LEU A 79 9.48 4.67 8.67
CA LEU A 79 9.66 6.06 8.30
C LEU A 79 8.91 6.97 9.28
N ARG A 80 9.64 7.58 10.21
CA ARG A 80 9.09 8.46 11.26
C ARG A 80 8.85 9.88 10.79
N LYS A 81 9.46 10.30 9.67
CA LYS A 81 9.47 11.68 9.16
C LYS A 81 9.31 11.69 7.65
N GLY A 82 9.12 12.88 7.09
CA GLY A 82 9.10 13.09 5.65
C GLY A 82 7.84 12.60 4.96
N ASN A 83 6.77 12.30 5.71
CA ASN A 83 5.53 11.81 5.11
C ASN A 83 4.66 12.95 4.60
N SER A 84 4.41 13.99 5.40
CA SER A 84 3.55 15.10 4.99
C SER A 84 3.85 16.42 5.69
N THR A 85 3.88 17.51 4.92
CA THR A 85 3.96 18.89 5.45
C THR A 85 2.68 19.33 6.17
N PHE A 86 1.54 18.67 5.96
CA PHE A 86 0.33 18.90 6.74
C PHE A 86 0.48 18.52 8.21
N LEU A 87 1.52 17.76 8.55
CA LEU A 87 1.85 17.37 9.92
C LEU A 87 3.21 17.98 10.30
N PRO A 88 3.24 19.16 10.98
CA PRO A 88 4.50 19.88 11.27
C PRO A 88 5.55 19.06 12.00
N ALA A 89 5.14 18.05 12.77
CA ALA A 89 6.06 17.14 13.46
C ALA A 89 6.82 16.19 12.50
N ASP A 90 6.35 16.00 11.27
CA ASP A 90 6.97 15.15 10.26
C ASP A 90 8.17 15.84 9.56
N GLY A 91 8.25 17.19 9.63
CA GLY A 91 9.29 17.96 8.94
C GLY A 91 9.02 18.13 7.44
N GLU A 92 10.10 18.25 6.66
CA GLU A 92 10.00 18.34 5.21
C GLU A 92 9.63 16.99 4.59
N GLU A 93 8.84 17.01 3.52
CA GLU A 93 8.49 15.81 2.77
C GLU A 93 9.71 15.20 2.07
N ILE A 94 9.82 13.89 2.13
CA ILE A 94 10.93 13.13 1.55
C ILE A 94 10.36 12.11 0.57
N ASP A 95 10.84 12.15 -0.66
CA ASP A 95 10.59 11.07 -1.64
C ASP A 95 11.60 9.93 -1.39
N TYR A 96 11.18 8.94 -0.61
CA TYR A 96 12.03 7.80 -0.26
C TYR A 96 12.22 6.80 -1.41
N LEU A 97 11.37 6.84 -2.42
CA LEU A 97 11.42 5.93 -3.56
C LEU A 97 11.77 6.63 -4.88
N GLY A 98 12.23 7.88 -4.81
CA GLY A 98 12.60 8.67 -5.97
C GLY A 98 13.53 7.95 -6.96
N GLY A 99 13.16 8.00 -8.23
CA GLY A 99 13.88 7.33 -9.31
C GLY A 99 13.65 5.81 -9.39
N ARG A 100 12.82 5.22 -8.53
CA ARG A 100 12.42 3.81 -8.62
C ARG A 100 11.11 3.67 -9.36
N ARG A 101 10.94 2.53 -10.01
CA ARG A 101 9.74 2.19 -10.76
C ARG A 101 8.90 1.19 -9.97
N ALA A 102 7.61 1.46 -9.85
CA ALA A 102 6.64 0.57 -9.22
C ALA A 102 5.85 -0.27 -10.26
N TYR A 103 5.22 -1.36 -9.83
CA TYR A 103 4.33 -2.10 -10.71
C TYR A 103 3.14 -1.25 -11.17
N THR A 104 2.73 -0.27 -10.39
CA THR A 104 1.66 0.69 -10.71
C THR A 104 2.06 1.65 -11.82
N ASP A 105 3.34 2.01 -11.96
CA ASP A 105 3.84 2.74 -13.13
C ASP A 105 3.67 1.91 -14.40
N VAL A 106 4.02 0.62 -14.33
CA VAL A 106 3.87 -0.31 -15.46
C VAL A 106 2.40 -0.48 -15.86
N LEU A 107 1.52 -0.60 -14.87
CA LEU A 107 0.08 -0.69 -15.13
C LEU A 107 -0.47 0.61 -15.72
N SER A 108 -0.07 1.77 -15.21
CA SER A 108 -0.47 3.08 -15.72
C SER A 108 -0.01 3.27 -17.17
N GLU A 109 1.23 2.91 -17.51
CA GLU A 109 1.74 2.92 -18.88
C GLU A 109 0.96 1.98 -19.81
N ALA A 110 0.44 0.86 -19.27
CA ALA A 110 -0.44 -0.06 -19.99
C ALA A 110 -1.90 0.41 -20.08
N GLY A 111 -2.21 1.64 -19.61
CA GLY A 111 -3.52 2.27 -19.70
C GLY A 111 -4.47 1.97 -18.54
N TYR A 112 -3.99 1.39 -17.43
CA TYR A 112 -4.80 1.27 -16.22
C TYR A 112 -4.88 2.60 -15.48
N ALA A 113 -6.07 2.94 -14.95
CA ALA A 113 -6.20 3.95 -13.91
C ALA A 113 -5.89 3.30 -12.57
N CYS A 114 -4.78 3.72 -11.94
CA CYS A 114 -4.36 3.17 -10.66
C CYS A 114 -4.82 4.09 -9.53
N GLY A 115 -5.46 3.53 -8.50
CA GLY A 115 -5.92 4.26 -7.32
C GLY A 115 -5.35 3.67 -6.04
N LEU A 116 -5.05 4.52 -5.07
CA LEU A 116 -4.70 4.13 -3.71
C LEU A 116 -5.69 4.73 -2.72
N SER A 117 -6.23 3.92 -1.85
CA SER A 117 -7.00 4.35 -0.69
C SER A 117 -6.47 3.70 0.57
N GLY A 118 -6.13 4.49 1.59
CA GLY A 118 -5.63 4.01 2.89
C GLY A 118 -4.19 4.45 3.19
N LYS A 119 -3.35 3.53 3.64
CA LYS A 119 -2.00 3.86 4.11
C LYS A 119 -0.97 3.84 2.98
N TRP A 120 -0.28 4.99 2.78
CA TRP A 120 0.90 5.11 1.91
C TRP A 120 2.19 4.79 2.67
N HIS A 121 2.61 5.64 3.57
CA HIS A 121 3.76 5.51 4.46
C HIS A 121 5.12 5.33 3.76
N LEU A 122 5.32 6.02 2.64
CA LEU A 122 6.59 6.02 1.89
C LEU A 122 7.09 7.43 1.58
N GLY A 123 6.68 8.41 2.41
CA GLY A 123 7.05 9.82 2.27
C GLY A 123 6.19 10.56 1.27
N HIS A 124 6.32 11.88 1.25
CA HIS A 124 5.70 12.79 0.27
C HIS A 124 4.24 12.45 -0.04
N SER A 125 3.41 12.32 1.02
CA SER A 125 2.03 11.85 0.89
C SER A 125 1.05 12.89 0.34
N ALA A 126 1.47 14.15 0.16
CA ALA A 126 0.61 15.22 -0.34
C ALA A 126 0.13 15.00 -1.78
N LEU A 127 0.91 14.31 -2.61
CA LEU A 127 0.62 14.13 -4.02
C LEU A 127 0.66 12.65 -4.44
N PRO A 128 -0.15 12.26 -5.45
CA PRO A 128 -0.06 10.94 -6.05
C PRO A 128 1.34 10.67 -6.60
N GLN A 129 1.83 9.46 -6.42
CA GLN A 129 3.14 9.01 -6.87
C GLN A 129 3.03 7.66 -7.59
N MET A 130 4.09 7.22 -8.25
CA MET A 130 4.25 5.86 -8.79
C MET A 130 3.06 5.39 -9.65
N GLY A 131 2.61 6.23 -10.59
CA GLY A 131 1.54 5.88 -11.52
C GLY A 131 0.12 5.91 -10.94
N PHE A 132 -0.05 6.26 -9.66
CA PHE A 132 -1.38 6.46 -9.10
C PHE A 132 -2.01 7.75 -9.63
N SER A 133 -3.28 7.69 -10.00
CA SER A 133 -4.11 8.81 -10.49
C SER A 133 -5.31 9.13 -9.59
N TYR A 134 -5.61 8.27 -8.62
CA TYR A 134 -6.54 8.51 -7.52
C TYR A 134 -5.80 8.33 -6.20
N TRP A 135 -5.98 9.28 -5.29
CA TRP A 135 -5.17 9.38 -4.08
C TRP A 135 -6.03 9.76 -2.88
N ASN A 136 -6.21 8.82 -1.99
CA ASN A 136 -6.92 9.05 -0.73
C ASN A 136 -6.15 8.32 0.38
N VAL A 137 -5.19 9.00 1.00
CA VAL A 137 -4.21 8.36 1.89
C VAL A 137 -4.14 9.03 3.25
N HIS A 138 -3.70 8.26 4.24
CA HIS A 138 -3.28 8.84 5.51
C HIS A 138 -2.11 9.80 5.32
N ALA A 139 -2.16 10.94 6.02
CA ALA A 139 -1.09 11.94 5.97
C ALA A 139 0.26 11.39 6.46
N SER A 140 0.26 10.39 7.34
CA SER A 140 1.47 9.73 7.83
C SER A 140 1.34 8.20 7.90
N GLY A 141 2.35 7.53 8.45
CA GLY A 141 2.40 6.09 8.59
C GLY A 141 1.47 5.48 9.65
N GLY A 142 0.86 6.31 10.48
CA GLY A 142 -0.13 5.93 11.47
C GLY A 142 -1.10 7.06 11.71
N SER A 143 -2.28 6.75 12.22
CA SER A 143 -3.31 7.73 12.54
C SER A 143 -4.21 7.22 13.66
N ASN A 144 -5.06 8.10 14.16
CA ASN A 144 -6.14 7.70 15.04
C ASN A 144 -7.12 6.79 14.28
N TYR A 145 -7.74 5.84 14.97
CA TYR A 145 -8.77 4.97 14.38
C TYR A 145 -10.05 5.75 14.03
N TYR A 146 -10.29 6.87 14.71
CA TYR A 146 -11.41 7.78 14.45
C TYR A 146 -10.85 9.14 14.03
N ASN A 147 -11.49 9.78 13.06
CA ASN A 147 -11.07 11.10 12.53
C ASN A 147 -9.60 11.10 12.07
N ALA A 148 -9.21 10.07 11.34
CA ALA A 148 -7.88 9.98 10.77
C ALA A 148 -7.63 11.14 9.80
N PRO A 149 -6.49 11.85 9.91
CA PRO A 149 -6.13 12.87 8.93
C PRO A 149 -5.83 12.20 7.59
N MET A 150 -6.62 12.56 6.59
CA MET A 150 -6.52 12.03 5.23
C MET A 150 -6.12 13.13 4.25
N ILE A 151 -5.42 12.76 3.22
CA ILE A 151 -5.13 13.59 2.05
C ILE A 151 -5.90 13.02 0.88
N VAL A 152 -6.77 13.82 0.28
CA VAL A 152 -7.60 13.45 -0.85
C VAL A 152 -7.24 14.33 -2.03
N ASP A 153 -6.64 13.75 -3.06
CA ASP A 153 -6.23 14.47 -4.28
C ASP A 153 -5.42 15.76 -4.01
N GLY A 154 -4.56 15.74 -2.99
CA GLY A 154 -3.69 16.85 -2.59
C GLY A 154 -4.29 17.81 -1.55
N GLU A 155 -5.52 17.59 -1.09
CA GLU A 155 -6.17 18.38 -0.04
C GLU A 155 -6.21 17.60 1.29
N PHE A 156 -6.02 18.33 2.41
CA PHE A 156 -5.98 17.78 3.78
C PHE A 156 -7.28 18.01 4.54
#